data_0d558c9cd8c8a6007c2828dc6f8ed01e
#
_entry.id   0d558c9cd8c8a6007c2828dc6f8ed01e
#
_cell.length_a   1.000
_cell.length_b   1.000
_cell.length_c   1.000
_cell.angle_alpha   90.00
_cell.angle_beta   90.00
_cell.angle_gamma   90.00
#
_symmetry.space_group_name_H-M   'P 1'
#
loop_
_entity.id
_entity.type
_entity.pdbx_description
1 polymer ?
#
loop_
_entity_poly.entity_id
_entity_poly.type
_entity_poly.pdbx_seq_one_letter_code
_entity_poly.pdbx_strand_id
1 'polypeptide(L)'
;YLGASTNLSNEDMDISLLKKSKIIYLEGYLFDLPEAKNIFYAVVNNAAKYGYEVALSLSDPFCVDRHRKDFIKLINKKINILFANKSEMEALYKCDIKNALLESSKNVKISISTLGENGSILYYDNKILEAEAYPVNVKDTTGAGDNFAAGFLYSYINQVSFENCMKAGALCASE
;
A
#
# COMPACT_ATOMS: atom_id res chain seq x y z
N TYR A 1 -6.65 6.95 -17.88
CA TYR A 1 -8.01 7.50 -17.69
C TYR A 1 -8.67 6.84 -16.48
N LEU A 2 -8.95 7.62 -15.43
CA LEU A 2 -9.45 7.10 -14.15
C LEU A 2 -10.93 6.67 -14.17
N GLY A 3 -11.66 6.99 -15.24
CA GLY A 3 -13.05 6.57 -15.40
C GLY A 3 -13.97 7.04 -14.27
N ALA A 4 -14.86 6.15 -13.82
CA ALA A 4 -15.85 6.46 -12.78
C ALA A 4 -15.23 6.76 -11.42
N SER A 5 -13.98 6.36 -11.16
CA SER A 5 -13.30 6.64 -9.89
C SER A 5 -13.13 8.13 -9.63
N THR A 6 -13.17 8.97 -10.68
CA THR A 6 -13.15 10.44 -10.54
C THR A 6 -14.39 11.03 -9.87
N ASN A 7 -15.46 10.25 -9.77
CA ASN A 7 -16.71 10.67 -9.14
C ASN A 7 -16.80 10.29 -7.66
N LEU A 8 -15.73 9.68 -7.10
CA LEU A 8 -15.72 9.27 -5.70
C LEU A 8 -15.93 10.46 -4.77
N SER A 9 -16.92 10.37 -3.90
CA SER A 9 -17.33 11.39 -2.95
C SER A 9 -17.49 10.85 -1.52
N ASN A 10 -17.64 11.73 -0.55
CA ASN A 10 -17.89 11.31 0.84
C ASN A 10 -19.19 10.52 1.01
N GLU A 11 -20.17 10.70 0.11
CA GLU A 11 -21.46 9.98 0.13
C GLU A 11 -21.30 8.50 -0.20
N ASP A 12 -20.22 8.13 -0.94
CA ASP A 12 -19.92 6.75 -1.30
C ASP A 12 -19.29 5.97 -0.14
N MET A 13 -18.91 6.63 0.95
CA MET A 13 -18.28 6.00 2.10
C MET A 13 -19.32 5.37 3.03
N ASP A 14 -19.52 4.05 2.93
CA ASP A 14 -20.37 3.31 3.84
C ASP A 14 -19.65 2.99 5.17
N ILE A 15 -19.98 3.75 6.21
CA ILE A 15 -19.44 3.56 7.57
C ILE A 15 -19.75 2.17 8.13
N SER A 16 -20.84 1.53 7.71
CA SER A 16 -21.20 0.18 8.16
C SER A 16 -20.21 -0.87 7.67
N LEU A 17 -19.65 -0.68 6.47
CA LEU A 17 -18.59 -1.54 5.90
C LEU A 17 -17.28 -1.33 6.65
N LEU A 18 -16.92 -0.09 6.97
CA LEU A 18 -15.71 0.20 7.76
C LEU A 18 -15.72 -0.57 9.08
N LYS A 19 -16.85 -0.58 9.80
CA LYS A 19 -16.99 -1.27 11.10
C LYS A 19 -16.84 -2.79 11.02
N LYS A 20 -17.12 -3.38 9.87
CA LYS A 20 -17.08 -4.83 9.63
C LYS A 20 -15.76 -5.30 9.01
N SER A 21 -14.95 -4.38 8.54
CA SER A 21 -13.70 -4.70 7.84
C SER A 21 -12.56 -4.96 8.83
N LYS A 22 -11.67 -5.88 8.48
CA LYS A 22 -10.40 -6.09 9.20
C LYS A 22 -9.33 -5.11 8.71
N ILE A 23 -9.30 -4.87 7.40
CA ILE A 23 -8.37 -3.98 6.72
C ILE A 23 -9.13 -3.13 5.72
N ILE A 24 -8.81 -1.84 5.67
CA ILE A 24 -9.22 -0.93 4.59
C ILE A 24 -7.99 -0.64 3.73
N TYR A 25 -8.11 -0.91 2.44
CA TYR A 25 -7.04 -0.67 1.46
C TYR A 25 -7.32 0.62 0.69
N LEU A 26 -6.34 1.51 0.66
CA LEU A 26 -6.40 2.83 0.03
C LEU A 26 -5.45 2.89 -1.17
N GLU A 27 -5.97 3.32 -2.31
CA GLU A 27 -5.24 3.46 -3.56
C GLU A 27 -4.72 4.89 -3.76
N GLY A 28 -3.40 5.05 -3.71
CA GLY A 28 -2.74 6.35 -3.71
C GLY A 28 -3.00 7.23 -4.93
N TYR A 29 -3.23 6.64 -6.11
CA TYR A 29 -3.52 7.42 -7.32
C TYR A 29 -4.79 8.30 -7.19
N LEU A 30 -5.69 7.96 -6.27
CA LEU A 30 -6.88 8.77 -5.99
C LEU A 30 -6.55 10.10 -5.31
N PHE A 31 -5.31 10.31 -4.85
CA PHE A 31 -4.87 11.58 -4.25
C PHE A 31 -4.93 12.78 -5.21
N ASP A 32 -5.03 12.56 -6.51
CA ASP A 32 -5.31 13.64 -7.46
C ASP A 32 -6.72 14.23 -7.30
N LEU A 33 -7.61 13.53 -6.56
CA LEU A 33 -8.98 13.98 -6.28
C LEU A 33 -9.07 14.56 -4.86
N PRO A 34 -9.46 15.83 -4.70
CA PRO A 34 -9.61 16.44 -3.37
C PRO A 34 -10.58 15.69 -2.45
N GLU A 35 -11.70 15.20 -2.99
CA GLU A 35 -12.69 14.40 -2.24
C GLU A 35 -12.10 13.10 -1.70
N ALA A 36 -11.31 12.39 -2.51
CA ALA A 36 -10.66 11.15 -2.08
C ALA A 36 -9.68 11.38 -0.93
N LYS A 37 -8.96 12.51 -0.89
CA LYS A 37 -8.11 12.87 0.26
C LYS A 37 -8.92 12.98 1.54
N ASN A 38 -10.11 13.59 1.50
CA ASN A 38 -11.00 13.72 2.65
C ASN A 38 -11.46 12.34 3.14
N ILE A 39 -11.82 11.44 2.20
CA ILE A 39 -12.19 10.05 2.50
C ILE A 39 -11.02 9.32 3.17
N PHE A 40 -9.81 9.43 2.65
CA PHE A 40 -8.62 8.79 3.22
C PHE A 40 -8.36 9.26 4.64
N TYR A 41 -8.43 10.56 4.91
CA TYR A 41 -8.31 11.09 6.26
C TYR A 41 -9.44 10.62 7.18
N ALA A 42 -10.67 10.52 6.69
CA ALA A 42 -11.79 10.00 7.45
C ALA A 42 -11.59 8.52 7.81
N VAL A 43 -11.16 7.69 6.86
CA VAL A 43 -10.82 6.28 7.10
C VAL A 43 -9.75 6.17 8.18
N VAL A 44 -8.60 6.84 8.02
CA VAL A 44 -7.48 6.76 8.96
C VAL A 44 -7.87 7.25 10.37
N ASN A 45 -8.62 8.34 10.46
CA ASN A 45 -9.07 8.89 11.75
C ASN A 45 -10.05 7.96 12.49
N ASN A 46 -10.81 7.15 11.78
CA ASN A 46 -11.78 6.22 12.37
C ASN A 46 -11.20 4.81 12.65
N ALA A 47 -9.99 4.51 12.18
CA ALA A 47 -9.37 3.19 12.32
C ALA A 47 -9.32 2.71 13.80
N ALA A 48 -8.84 3.57 14.69
CA ALA A 48 -8.76 3.22 16.12
C ALA A 48 -10.15 3.04 16.77
N LYS A 49 -11.16 3.78 16.31
CA LYS A 49 -12.53 3.70 16.82
C LYS A 49 -13.23 2.40 16.43
N TYR A 50 -12.99 1.94 15.22
CA TYR A 50 -13.68 0.77 14.67
C TYR A 50 -12.82 -0.50 14.66
N GLY A 51 -11.51 -0.41 14.97
CA GLY A 51 -10.61 -1.55 15.16
C GLY A 51 -10.11 -2.19 13.88
N TYR A 52 -10.14 -1.51 12.73
CA TYR A 52 -9.53 -1.99 11.49
C TYR A 52 -8.11 -1.47 11.30
N GLU A 53 -7.31 -2.20 10.55
CA GLU A 53 -6.02 -1.72 10.05
C GLU A 53 -6.19 -0.96 8.72
N VAL A 54 -5.29 -0.04 8.43
CA VAL A 54 -5.28 0.69 7.16
C VAL A 54 -4.02 0.31 6.38
N ALA A 55 -4.24 -0.18 5.17
CA ALA A 55 -3.21 -0.41 4.17
C ALA A 55 -3.27 0.70 3.11
N LEU A 56 -2.12 1.21 2.70
CA LEU A 56 -1.99 2.23 1.67
C LEU A 56 -1.06 1.74 0.57
N SER A 57 -1.49 1.80 -0.68
CA SER A 57 -0.63 1.72 -1.86
C SER A 57 -0.28 3.12 -2.34
N LEU A 58 0.98 3.37 -2.71
CA LEU A 58 1.39 4.64 -3.31
C LEU A 58 1.00 4.75 -4.79
N SER A 59 0.85 3.62 -5.46
CA SER A 59 0.28 3.39 -6.80
C SER A 59 1.01 4.03 -7.99
N ASP A 60 1.59 5.23 -7.85
CA ASP A 60 2.22 5.96 -8.96
C ASP A 60 3.27 6.97 -8.46
N PRO A 61 4.54 6.91 -8.93
CA PRO A 61 5.59 7.81 -8.48
C PRO A 61 5.34 9.28 -8.85
N PHE A 62 4.64 9.57 -9.94
CA PHE A 62 4.28 10.95 -10.30
C PHE A 62 3.20 11.52 -9.39
N CYS A 63 2.22 10.70 -8.99
CA CYS A 63 1.23 11.08 -7.99
C CYS A 63 1.92 11.33 -6.64
N VAL A 64 2.85 10.47 -6.26
CA VAL A 64 3.67 10.64 -5.03
C VAL A 64 4.43 11.96 -5.06
N ASP A 65 5.08 12.31 -6.16
CA ASP A 65 5.83 13.58 -6.26
C ASP A 65 4.92 14.80 -6.13
N ARG A 66 3.75 14.80 -6.81
CA ARG A 66 2.78 15.89 -6.73
C ARG A 66 2.20 16.07 -5.31
N HIS A 67 1.96 14.98 -4.60
CA HIS A 67 1.25 14.98 -3.31
C HIS A 67 2.12 14.52 -2.14
N ARG A 68 3.45 14.58 -2.29
CA ARG A 68 4.41 14.04 -1.33
C ARG A 68 4.14 14.46 0.12
N LYS A 69 3.86 15.75 0.34
CA LYS A 69 3.59 16.28 1.69
C LYS A 69 2.31 15.67 2.29
N ASP A 70 1.29 15.46 1.47
CA ASP A 70 0.02 14.90 1.91
C ASP A 70 0.17 13.40 2.21
N PHE A 71 0.92 12.65 1.40
CA PHE A 71 1.24 11.25 1.69
C PHE A 71 2.00 11.11 3.01
N ILE A 72 3.07 11.88 3.22
CA ILE A 72 3.81 11.86 4.50
C ILE A 72 2.89 12.20 5.67
N LYS A 73 2.02 13.22 5.53
CA LYS A 73 1.07 13.60 6.56
C LYS A 73 0.06 12.48 6.87
N LEU A 74 -0.42 11.77 5.85
CA LEU A 74 -1.33 10.64 6.01
C LEU A 74 -0.65 9.47 6.72
N ILE A 75 0.55 9.10 6.25
CA ILE A 75 1.37 8.00 6.80
C ILE A 75 1.65 8.24 8.28
N ASN A 76 2.02 9.47 8.66
CA ASN A 76 2.30 9.83 10.05
C ASN A 76 1.06 9.77 10.97
N LYS A 77 -0.15 9.65 10.40
CA LYS A 77 -1.36 9.56 11.24
C LYS A 77 -1.68 8.16 11.74
N LYS A 78 -1.68 7.14 10.91
CA LYS A 78 -1.89 5.72 11.31
C LYS A 78 -2.09 4.79 10.09
N ILE A 79 -1.15 4.75 9.20
CA ILE A 79 -1.08 3.67 8.21
C ILE A 79 -0.40 2.48 8.88
N ASN A 80 -1.02 1.30 8.80
CA ASN A 80 -0.47 0.06 9.37
C ASN A 80 0.44 -0.64 8.36
N ILE A 81 0.04 -0.66 7.09
CA ILE A 81 0.75 -1.37 6.02
C ILE A 81 0.95 -0.41 4.84
N LEU A 82 2.16 -0.26 4.38
CA LEU A 82 2.51 0.54 3.21
C LEU A 82 2.99 -0.37 2.09
N PHE A 83 2.31 -0.31 0.95
CA PHE A 83 2.72 -0.94 -0.30
C PHE A 83 3.26 0.12 -1.26
N ALA A 84 4.38 -0.16 -1.87
CA ALA A 84 4.96 0.68 -2.90
C ALA A 84 5.91 -0.13 -3.78
N ASN A 85 6.17 0.33 -4.99
CA ASN A 85 7.33 -0.14 -5.72
C ASN A 85 8.58 0.70 -5.33
N LYS A 86 9.74 0.28 -5.81
CA LYS A 86 11.00 0.96 -5.53
C LYS A 86 10.95 2.45 -5.88
N SER A 87 10.44 2.79 -7.07
CA SER A 87 10.39 4.17 -7.56
C SER A 87 9.48 5.05 -6.70
N GLU A 88 8.36 4.52 -6.24
CA GLU A 88 7.41 5.20 -5.36
C GLU A 88 8.02 5.48 -3.98
N MET A 89 8.70 4.48 -3.39
CA MET A 89 9.38 4.65 -2.10
C MET A 89 10.49 5.70 -2.20
N GLU A 90 11.32 5.63 -3.24
CA GLU A 90 12.39 6.59 -3.47
C GLU A 90 11.84 8.00 -3.77
N ALA A 91 10.72 8.11 -4.49
CA ALA A 91 10.02 9.39 -4.71
C ALA A 91 9.47 9.97 -3.40
N LEU A 92 8.90 9.13 -2.54
CA LEU A 92 8.31 9.57 -1.27
C LEU A 92 9.37 10.04 -0.27
N TYR A 93 10.42 9.26 -0.06
CA TYR A 93 11.43 9.53 0.98
C TYR A 93 12.68 10.24 0.49
N LYS A 94 12.85 10.38 -0.85
CA LYS A 94 14.01 11.04 -1.49
C LYS A 94 15.36 10.44 -1.10
N CYS A 95 15.40 9.11 -0.94
CA CYS A 95 16.60 8.33 -0.64
C CYS A 95 16.48 6.94 -1.29
N ASP A 96 17.55 6.14 -1.23
CA ASP A 96 17.53 4.76 -1.73
C ASP A 96 16.54 3.87 -0.98
N ILE A 97 16.18 2.73 -1.59
CA ILE A 97 15.13 1.85 -1.08
C ILE A 97 15.36 1.37 0.36
N LYS A 98 16.61 1.09 0.76
CA LYS A 98 16.89 0.61 2.14
C LYS A 98 16.65 1.71 3.15
N ASN A 99 17.12 2.92 2.87
CA ASN A 99 16.86 4.08 3.71
C ASN A 99 15.38 4.47 3.69
N ALA A 100 14.69 4.37 2.56
CA ALA A 100 13.26 4.65 2.45
C ALA A 100 12.42 3.69 3.32
N LEU A 101 12.75 2.40 3.35
CA LEU A 101 12.11 1.42 4.25
C LEU A 101 12.34 1.76 5.72
N LEU A 102 13.56 2.14 6.09
CA LEU A 102 13.88 2.57 7.46
C LEU A 102 13.13 3.85 7.85
N GLU A 103 13.02 4.82 6.96
CA GLU A 103 12.24 6.03 7.22
C GLU A 103 10.76 5.74 7.38
N SER A 104 10.19 4.87 6.53
CA SER A 104 8.78 4.50 6.60
C SER A 104 8.45 3.76 7.91
N SER A 105 9.35 2.89 8.38
CA SER A 105 9.15 2.08 9.57
C SER A 105 9.01 2.87 10.88
N LYS A 106 9.41 4.14 10.87
CA LYS A 106 9.20 5.03 12.03
C LYS A 106 7.72 5.30 12.30
N ASN A 107 6.86 5.14 11.28
CA ASN A 107 5.44 5.49 11.34
C ASN A 107 4.50 4.37 10.85
N VAL A 108 5.05 3.35 10.20
CA VAL A 108 4.29 2.24 9.59
C VAL A 108 4.75 0.92 10.21
N LYS A 109 3.79 0.07 10.57
CA LYS A 109 4.08 -1.25 11.17
C LYS A 109 4.74 -2.20 10.17
N ILE A 110 4.28 -2.20 8.93
CA ILE A 110 4.77 -3.08 7.85
C ILE A 110 4.97 -2.23 6.60
N SER A 111 6.21 -2.15 6.13
CA SER A 111 6.54 -1.49 4.85
C SER A 111 7.02 -2.51 3.85
N ILE A 112 6.40 -2.53 2.67
CA ILE A 112 6.68 -3.49 1.62
C ILE A 112 7.02 -2.73 0.34
N SER A 113 8.11 -3.12 -0.32
CA SER A 113 8.44 -2.61 -1.64
C SER A 113 8.60 -3.75 -2.63
N THR A 114 7.88 -3.68 -3.75
CA THR A 114 8.12 -4.55 -4.90
C THR A 114 9.30 -4.02 -5.72
N LEU A 115 10.12 -4.94 -6.23
CA LEU A 115 11.38 -4.65 -6.93
C LEU A 115 11.35 -5.19 -8.38
N GLY A 116 10.16 -5.42 -8.94
CA GLY A 116 9.97 -6.03 -10.24
C GLY A 116 10.53 -7.46 -10.30
N GLU A 117 11.36 -7.76 -11.28
CA GLU A 117 12.01 -9.07 -11.45
C GLU A 117 12.94 -9.45 -10.28
N ASN A 118 13.36 -8.49 -9.47
CA ASN A 118 14.18 -8.72 -8.28
C ASN A 118 13.34 -9.07 -7.03
N GLY A 119 12.04 -9.30 -7.19
CA GLY A 119 11.17 -9.76 -6.11
C GLY A 119 10.61 -8.64 -5.24
N SER A 120 10.67 -8.80 -3.94
CA SER A 120 10.15 -7.83 -2.98
C SER A 120 10.95 -7.81 -1.70
N ILE A 121 10.86 -6.68 -0.98
CA ILE A 121 11.50 -6.46 0.31
C ILE A 121 10.46 -5.93 1.30
N LEU A 122 10.48 -6.45 2.53
CA LEU A 122 9.58 -6.07 3.61
C LEU A 122 10.39 -5.68 4.85
N TYR A 123 9.98 -4.60 5.50
CA TYR A 123 10.48 -4.20 6.81
C TYR A 123 9.36 -4.31 7.86
N TYR A 124 9.65 -5.02 8.94
CA TYR A 124 8.77 -5.20 10.09
C TYR A 124 9.59 -5.51 11.34
N ASP A 125 9.29 -4.86 12.46
CA ASP A 125 9.90 -5.13 13.77
C ASP A 125 11.44 -5.19 13.73
N ASN A 126 12.07 -4.18 13.14
CA ASN A 126 13.53 -4.10 12.93
C ASN A 126 14.15 -5.25 12.12
N LYS A 127 13.33 -5.97 11.35
CA LYS A 127 13.77 -7.06 10.47
C LYS A 127 13.48 -6.71 9.02
N ILE A 128 14.40 -7.13 8.16
CA ILE A 128 14.22 -7.09 6.72
C ILE A 128 14.00 -8.53 6.25
N LEU A 129 12.96 -8.72 5.46
CA LEU A 129 12.68 -9.97 4.75
C LEU A 129 12.73 -9.70 3.25
N GLU A 130 13.27 -10.63 2.50
CA GLU A 130 13.33 -10.57 1.03
C GLU A 130 12.64 -11.80 0.46
N ALA A 131 11.94 -11.64 -0.65
CA ALA A 131 11.33 -12.73 -1.39
C ALA A 131 11.62 -12.55 -2.89
N GLU A 132 11.92 -13.65 -3.56
CA GLU A 132 12.16 -13.69 -5.00
C GLU A 132 10.86 -13.47 -5.78
N ALA A 133 10.98 -12.95 -7.00
CA ALA A 133 9.88 -12.92 -7.96
C ALA A 133 9.66 -14.31 -8.57
N TYR A 134 8.43 -14.59 -9.00
CA TYR A 134 8.18 -15.74 -9.87
C TYR A 134 8.64 -15.40 -11.29
N PRO A 135 9.40 -16.29 -11.95
CA PRO A 135 9.82 -16.10 -13.33
C PRO A 135 8.61 -16.12 -14.26
N VAL A 136 8.38 -15.04 -14.97
CA VAL A 136 7.25 -14.91 -15.92
C VAL A 136 7.70 -14.26 -17.22
N ASN A 137 6.98 -14.55 -18.30
CA ASN A 137 7.14 -13.80 -19.55
C ASN A 137 6.15 -12.62 -19.52
N VAL A 138 6.63 -11.47 -19.08
CA VAL A 138 5.82 -10.27 -18.86
C VAL A 138 5.18 -9.81 -20.18
N LYS A 139 3.86 -9.67 -20.18
CA LYS A 139 3.07 -9.10 -21.27
C LYS A 139 2.55 -7.71 -20.91
N ASP A 140 2.06 -7.56 -19.71
CA ASP A 140 1.53 -6.31 -19.14
C ASP A 140 1.75 -6.35 -17.63
N THR A 141 2.17 -5.23 -17.05
CA THR A 141 2.38 -5.09 -15.60
C THR A 141 1.26 -4.32 -14.91
N THR A 142 0.22 -3.93 -15.66
CA THR A 142 -0.94 -3.21 -15.10
C THR A 142 -1.64 -4.07 -14.04
N GLY A 143 -1.77 -3.53 -12.84
CA GLY A 143 -2.40 -4.24 -11.73
C GLY A 143 -1.51 -5.24 -10.99
N ALA A 144 -0.25 -5.46 -11.41
CA ALA A 144 0.65 -6.38 -10.71
C ALA A 144 0.85 -5.98 -9.24
N GLY A 145 0.94 -4.67 -8.94
CA GLY A 145 1.02 -4.16 -7.57
C GLY A 145 -0.24 -4.45 -6.76
N ASP A 146 -1.41 -4.31 -7.37
CA ASP A 146 -2.71 -4.58 -6.73
C ASP A 146 -2.88 -6.07 -6.45
N ASN A 147 -2.50 -6.92 -7.40
CA ASN A 147 -2.50 -8.37 -7.23
C ASN A 147 -1.52 -8.81 -6.14
N PHE A 148 -0.32 -8.19 -6.08
CA PHE A 148 0.62 -8.43 -4.99
C PHE A 148 0.00 -8.07 -3.64
N ALA A 149 -0.60 -6.89 -3.52
CA ALA A 149 -1.25 -6.47 -2.29
C ALA A 149 -2.42 -7.39 -1.91
N ALA A 150 -3.22 -7.83 -2.88
CA ALA A 150 -4.33 -8.77 -2.65
C ALA A 150 -3.85 -10.10 -2.07
N GLY A 151 -2.85 -10.75 -2.71
CA GLY A 151 -2.28 -12.02 -2.23
C GLY A 151 -1.62 -11.88 -0.85
N PHE A 152 -0.88 -10.80 -0.63
CA PHE A 152 -0.27 -10.48 0.66
C PHE A 152 -1.33 -10.29 1.75
N LEU A 153 -2.31 -9.42 1.55
CA LEU A 153 -3.33 -9.08 2.54
C LEU A 153 -4.22 -10.27 2.86
N TYR A 154 -4.59 -11.09 1.87
CA TYR A 154 -5.33 -12.32 2.10
C TYR A 154 -4.58 -13.26 3.05
N SER A 155 -3.29 -13.48 2.80
CA SER A 155 -2.45 -14.33 3.65
C SER A 155 -2.24 -13.71 5.04
N TYR A 156 -2.04 -12.40 5.12
CA TYR A 156 -1.83 -11.66 6.37
C TYR A 156 -3.05 -11.76 7.31
N ILE A 157 -4.27 -11.56 6.82
CA ILE A 157 -5.48 -11.67 7.65
C ILE A 157 -5.76 -13.11 8.13
N ASN A 158 -5.17 -14.11 7.45
CA ASN A 158 -5.21 -15.51 7.84
C ASN A 158 -3.99 -15.93 8.69
N GLN A 159 -3.21 -14.96 9.19
CA GLN A 159 -2.10 -15.16 10.12
C GLN A 159 -0.96 -16.05 9.57
N VAL A 160 -0.76 -16.00 8.27
CA VAL A 160 0.36 -16.69 7.59
C VAL A 160 1.65 -15.89 7.87
N SER A 161 2.81 -16.56 7.88
CA SER A 161 4.11 -15.88 8.07
C SER A 161 4.37 -14.83 6.97
N PHE A 162 5.14 -13.79 7.28
CA PHE A 162 5.42 -12.73 6.31
C PHE A 162 6.12 -13.22 5.06
N GLU A 163 7.01 -14.20 5.18
CA GLU A 163 7.68 -14.84 4.04
C GLU A 163 6.65 -15.46 3.09
N ASN A 164 5.66 -16.15 3.63
CA ASN A 164 4.60 -16.76 2.83
C ASN A 164 3.57 -15.73 2.34
N CYS A 165 3.31 -14.64 3.08
CA CYS A 165 2.51 -13.52 2.58
C CYS A 165 3.17 -12.88 1.34
N MET A 166 4.50 -12.65 1.39
CA MET A 166 5.27 -12.11 0.25
C MET A 166 5.23 -13.05 -0.95
N LYS A 167 5.41 -14.36 -0.73
CA LYS A 167 5.29 -15.37 -1.79
C LYS A 167 3.91 -15.41 -2.41
N ALA A 168 2.85 -15.35 -1.60
CA ALA A 168 1.47 -15.29 -2.11
C ALA A 168 1.24 -14.01 -2.93
N GLY A 169 1.74 -12.86 -2.47
CA GLY A 169 1.72 -11.62 -3.23
C GLY A 169 2.46 -11.74 -4.56
N ALA A 170 3.68 -12.27 -4.55
CA ALA A 170 4.47 -12.47 -5.76
C ALA A 170 3.79 -13.44 -6.76
N LEU A 171 3.17 -14.51 -6.27
CA LEU A 171 2.42 -15.44 -7.10
C LEU A 171 1.22 -14.75 -7.77
N CYS A 172 0.40 -14.02 -7.01
CA CYS A 172 -0.74 -13.28 -7.58
C CYS A 172 -0.30 -12.21 -8.58
N ALA A 173 0.85 -11.57 -8.36
CA ALA A 173 1.39 -10.56 -9.27
C ALA A 173 1.96 -11.17 -10.57
N SER A 174 2.19 -12.48 -10.61
CA SER A 174 2.76 -13.19 -11.77
C SER A 174 1.70 -13.71 -12.75
N GLU A 175 0.43 -13.65 -12.42
CA GLU A 175 -0.70 -14.08 -13.26
C GLU A 175 -1.14 -12.96 -14.24
#